data_8865a7685198ceaee7a89daa8f1a488e
#
_entry.id   8865a7685198ceaee7a89daa8f1a488e
#
_cell.length_a   1.000
_cell.length_b   1.000
_cell.length_c   1.000
_cell.angle_alpha   90.00
_cell.angle_beta   90.00
_cell.angle_gamma   90.00
#
_symmetry.space_group_name_H-M   'P 1'
#
loop_
_entity.id
_entity.type
_entity.pdbx_description
1 polymer ?
#
loop_
_entity_poly.entity_id
_entity_poly.type
_entity_poly.pdbx_seq_one_letter_code
_entity_poly.pdbx_strand_id
1 'polypeptide(L)'
;LEAKCAELLPDVDLEKVLSPEPDLPGCSTWDLSKESHKSFDPWAARLPDLASPPGHPDAFPQYPSGFEWREHEDAADVLTDGMAFLSVNPEGTGYMGSSANVALLRSLHKNGWTIDSSVSQVMDASNSVKPSLRDAWMWSELTHDADLDQLINSLVDSYFLNFHTRYPIVNEATFRAQINGLAPKPDGEAWTLLRHVIISIGGWLNGFDTNGFDELLYANTQGWSQNLFILSSGSLTLVQAVALKGHFTQRLNNPNTGWNYSGLAVRMAISLGLHREFSAWDISVFEREIRRRVGWCVFCMDAGASSTFGRPILWPTMGVMDLKVPMNVEDSTLVPGTLVAPEEALGPTIYSHLIWQIQFHQLTNSMYTRRMASFELPPDEVLTMDAKITAWEKTLPEYFVFGYSNPDEPEYITTARYRLAWRLGCFRIMLLTPLVLRWASEKSAGALSANENTEGARKCRQLCLKYAHLTVTYVEAYFKLNIFNPMHDWYAM
;
A
#
# COMPACT_ATOMS: atom_id res chain seq x y z
N LEU A 1 9.55 -24.79 -3.53
CA LEU A 1 8.43 -24.44 -2.65
C LEU A 1 7.42 -25.59 -2.57
N GLU A 2 6.95 -26.13 -3.70
CA GLU A 2 5.99 -27.26 -3.75
C GLU A 2 6.50 -28.51 -3.02
N ALA A 3 7.76 -28.92 -3.25
CA ALA A 3 8.36 -30.07 -2.59
C ALA A 3 8.41 -29.90 -1.05
N LYS A 4 8.65 -28.69 -0.57
CA LYS A 4 8.68 -28.38 0.87
C LYS A 4 7.27 -28.26 1.45
N CYS A 5 6.31 -27.74 0.69
CA CYS A 5 4.90 -27.78 1.06
C CYS A 5 4.36 -29.21 1.17
N ALA A 6 4.73 -30.10 0.26
CA ALA A 6 4.37 -31.53 0.31
C ALA A 6 4.96 -32.23 1.53
N GLU A 7 6.20 -31.90 1.93
CA GLU A 7 6.83 -32.42 3.13
C GLU A 7 6.15 -31.96 4.43
N LEU A 8 5.78 -30.67 4.49
CA LEU A 8 5.17 -30.07 5.68
C LEU A 8 3.67 -30.38 5.81
N LEU A 9 3.00 -30.64 4.70
CA LEU A 9 1.56 -30.85 4.59
C LEU A 9 1.24 -32.16 3.83
N PRO A 10 1.71 -33.33 4.32
CA PRO A 10 1.57 -34.59 3.61
C PRO A 10 0.12 -35.05 3.39
N ASP A 11 -0.83 -34.50 4.15
CA ASP A 11 -2.26 -34.81 4.04
C ASP A 11 -3.00 -33.87 3.09
N VAL A 12 -2.30 -32.93 2.46
CA VAL A 12 -2.87 -31.97 1.49
C VAL A 12 -2.48 -32.43 0.09
N ASP A 13 -3.46 -32.81 -0.70
CA ASP A 13 -3.28 -33.08 -2.13
C ASP A 13 -3.08 -31.75 -2.87
N LEU A 14 -1.81 -31.38 -3.05
CA LEU A 14 -1.43 -30.13 -3.72
C LEU A 14 -1.91 -30.08 -5.18
N GLU A 15 -1.92 -31.19 -5.89
CA GLU A 15 -2.42 -31.24 -7.26
C GLU A 15 -3.92 -30.92 -7.32
N LYS A 16 -4.68 -31.40 -6.33
CA LYS A 16 -6.12 -31.13 -6.23
C LYS A 16 -6.43 -29.71 -5.78
N VAL A 17 -5.58 -29.11 -4.96
CA VAL A 17 -5.70 -27.72 -4.50
C VAL A 17 -5.32 -26.73 -5.61
N LEU A 18 -4.39 -27.12 -6.47
CA LEU A 18 -3.84 -26.29 -7.54
C LEU A 18 -4.57 -26.48 -8.89
N SER A 19 -5.40 -27.55 -9.03
CA SER A 19 -6.19 -27.74 -10.24
C SER A 19 -7.30 -26.69 -10.35
N PRO A 20 -7.57 -26.13 -11.54
CA PRO A 20 -8.74 -25.29 -11.74
C PRO A 20 -10.00 -26.12 -11.49
N GLU A 21 -10.80 -25.75 -10.50
CA GLU A 21 -12.08 -26.42 -10.26
C GLU A 21 -13.02 -26.20 -11.44
N PRO A 22 -13.67 -27.25 -11.94
CA PRO A 22 -14.86 -27.08 -12.76
C PRO A 22 -15.97 -26.47 -11.91
N ASP A 23 -16.74 -25.56 -12.49
CA ASP A 23 -17.83 -24.82 -11.90
C ASP A 23 -18.61 -25.62 -10.84
N LEU A 24 -18.64 -25.12 -9.62
CA LEU A 24 -19.50 -25.68 -8.57
C LEU A 24 -20.96 -25.40 -8.87
N PRO A 25 -21.81 -26.40 -9.04
CA PRO A 25 -23.25 -26.21 -9.14
C PRO A 25 -23.86 -25.95 -7.76
N GLY A 26 -24.60 -24.86 -7.64
CA GLY A 26 -25.57 -24.67 -6.58
C GLY A 26 -25.14 -23.88 -5.37
N CYS A 27 -24.85 -22.59 -5.55
CA CYS A 27 -25.03 -21.62 -4.47
C CYS A 27 -26.47 -21.12 -4.53
N SER A 28 -27.34 -21.72 -3.71
CA SER A 28 -28.69 -21.22 -3.51
C SER A 28 -28.64 -19.80 -2.95
N THR A 29 -29.38 -18.92 -3.58
CA THR A 29 -29.61 -17.53 -3.18
C THR A 29 -30.00 -17.45 -1.71
N TRP A 30 -29.12 -16.87 -0.89
CA TRP A 30 -29.49 -16.46 0.46
C TRP A 30 -30.32 -15.19 0.39
N ASP A 31 -31.55 -15.28 0.86
CA ASP A 31 -32.52 -14.20 0.94
C ASP A 31 -32.04 -13.20 2.02
N LEU A 32 -31.50 -12.07 1.61
CA LEU A 32 -31.02 -10.98 2.47
C LEU A 32 -32.16 -10.20 3.19
N SER A 33 -33.41 -10.59 3.01
CA SER A 33 -34.58 -9.86 3.53
C SER A 33 -34.98 -10.21 4.97
N LYS A 34 -34.26 -11.12 5.65
CA LYS A 34 -34.63 -11.61 7.00
C LYS A 34 -33.62 -11.41 8.11
N GLU A 35 -32.64 -10.51 7.97
CA GLU A 35 -31.89 -10.10 9.14
C GLU A 35 -32.61 -8.97 9.87
N SER A 36 -33.27 -9.34 10.97
CA SER A 36 -33.84 -8.41 11.94
C SER A 36 -32.73 -7.47 12.43
N HIS A 37 -32.94 -6.16 12.29
CA HIS A 37 -32.15 -5.11 12.91
C HIS A 37 -32.08 -5.30 14.43
N LYS A 38 -31.15 -6.10 14.93
CA LYS A 38 -30.64 -5.92 16.28
C LYS A 38 -29.74 -4.70 16.24
N SER A 39 -30.19 -3.63 16.88
CA SER A 39 -29.37 -2.43 17.08
C SER A 39 -28.03 -2.85 17.71
N PHE A 40 -26.95 -2.72 16.94
CA PHE A 40 -25.60 -2.85 17.46
C PHE A 40 -25.37 -1.63 18.34
N ASP A 41 -25.31 -1.84 19.66
CA ASP A 41 -24.85 -0.83 20.61
C ASP A 41 -23.32 -0.91 20.69
N PRO A 42 -22.57 0.04 20.07
CA PRO A 42 -21.11 0.00 20.08
C PRO A 42 -20.48 0.15 21.47
N TRP A 43 -21.26 0.62 22.46
CA TRP A 43 -20.82 0.88 23.83
C TRP A 43 -21.17 -0.24 24.82
N ALA A 44 -22.03 -1.20 24.44
CA ALA A 44 -22.40 -2.34 25.26
C ALA A 44 -21.31 -3.43 25.30
N ALA A 45 -20.36 -3.42 24.38
CA ALA A 45 -19.19 -4.28 24.44
C ALA A 45 -18.22 -3.72 25.50
N ARG A 46 -18.31 -4.22 26.74
CA ARG A 46 -17.19 -4.09 27.69
C ARG A 46 -15.96 -4.57 26.93
N LEU A 47 -14.94 -3.68 26.83
CA LEU A 47 -13.62 -4.10 26.39
C LEU A 47 -13.24 -5.30 27.27
N PRO A 48 -12.99 -6.49 26.69
CA PRO A 48 -12.50 -7.59 27.49
C PRO A 48 -11.24 -7.13 28.21
N ASP A 49 -11.06 -7.55 29.46
CA ASP A 49 -9.82 -7.30 30.18
C ASP A 49 -8.67 -7.64 29.26
N LEU A 50 -7.89 -6.61 28.91
CA LEU A 50 -6.77 -6.70 27.96
C LEU A 50 -5.54 -7.33 28.64
N ALA A 51 -5.73 -8.44 29.32
CA ALA A 51 -4.64 -9.37 29.54
C ALA A 51 -4.30 -9.96 28.16
N SER A 52 -3.13 -9.61 27.61
CA SER A 52 -2.63 -10.21 26.39
C SER A 52 -2.81 -11.72 26.45
N PRO A 53 -3.53 -12.35 25.50
CA PRO A 53 -3.71 -13.78 25.53
C PRO A 53 -2.33 -14.44 25.54
N PRO A 54 -2.13 -15.51 26.36
CA PRO A 54 -0.87 -16.23 26.39
C PRO A 54 -0.59 -16.77 24.98
N GLY A 55 0.55 -16.35 24.40
CA GLY A 55 0.98 -16.78 23.06
C GLY A 55 0.85 -15.72 21.97
N HIS A 56 0.70 -14.44 22.29
CA HIS A 56 0.73 -13.37 21.26
C HIS A 56 2.06 -13.43 20.49
N PRO A 57 2.04 -13.52 19.15
CA PRO A 57 3.23 -13.76 18.35
C PRO A 57 4.10 -12.53 18.13
N ASP A 58 3.78 -11.40 18.77
CA ASP A 58 4.63 -10.22 18.68
C ASP A 58 6.02 -10.54 19.24
N ALA A 59 7.03 -10.23 18.45
CA ALA A 59 8.40 -10.35 18.90
C ALA A 59 8.70 -9.22 19.88
N PHE A 60 9.12 -9.58 21.09
CA PHE A 60 9.53 -8.62 22.11
C PHE A 60 11.05 -8.46 22.09
N PRO A 61 11.56 -7.20 22.12
CA PRO A 61 12.96 -6.94 22.33
C PRO A 61 13.38 -7.41 23.73
N GLN A 62 14.66 -7.72 23.91
CA GLN A 62 15.21 -8.14 25.19
C GLN A 62 15.25 -7.00 26.23
N TYR A 63 15.30 -5.76 25.76
CA TYR A 63 15.41 -4.56 26.60
C TYR A 63 14.18 -3.66 26.43
N PRO A 64 13.80 -2.90 27.47
CA PRO A 64 12.66 -1.96 27.39
C PRO A 64 12.77 -0.93 26.28
N SER A 65 13.98 -0.52 25.90
CA SER A 65 14.28 0.43 24.82
C SER A 65 14.38 -0.24 23.44
N GLY A 66 14.18 -1.55 23.32
CA GLY A 66 14.42 -2.28 22.10
C GLY A 66 13.50 -1.93 20.92
N PHE A 67 12.38 -1.22 21.17
CA PHE A 67 11.54 -0.64 20.12
C PHE A 67 11.94 0.78 19.72
N GLU A 68 12.92 1.38 20.39
CA GLU A 68 13.51 2.64 19.93
C GLU A 68 14.19 2.40 18.59
N TRP A 69 14.08 3.36 17.70
CA TRP A 69 14.65 3.27 16.37
C TRP A 69 15.35 4.54 15.97
N ARG A 70 16.42 4.40 15.21
CA ARG A 70 17.11 5.49 14.53
C ARG A 70 17.49 5.00 13.14
N GLU A 71 16.99 5.65 12.13
CA GLU A 71 17.39 5.42 10.76
C GLU A 71 18.65 6.23 10.49
N HIS A 72 19.71 5.56 10.01
CA HIS A 72 20.99 6.17 9.68
C HIS A 72 21.07 6.40 8.17
N GLU A 73 21.70 7.51 7.79
CA GLU A 73 21.94 7.84 6.39
C GLU A 73 22.84 6.81 5.68
N ASP A 74 23.71 6.11 6.45
CA ASP A 74 24.66 5.12 5.95
C ASP A 74 24.06 3.70 5.78
N ALA A 75 22.80 3.49 6.09
CA ALA A 75 22.15 2.16 5.96
C ALA A 75 21.91 1.73 4.50
N ALA A 76 22.34 2.54 3.53
CA ALA A 76 22.27 2.22 2.10
C ALA A 76 23.08 0.98 1.69
N ASP A 77 24.07 0.55 2.52
CA ASP A 77 24.93 -0.60 2.21
C ASP A 77 24.38 -1.95 2.71
N VAL A 78 23.24 -1.97 3.41
CA VAL A 78 22.66 -3.20 3.93
C VAL A 78 21.29 -3.45 3.30
N LEU A 79 21.30 -4.20 2.18
CA LEU A 79 20.11 -4.78 1.53
C LEU A 79 19.02 -3.76 1.18
N THR A 80 19.30 -3.06 0.12
CA THR A 80 18.41 -2.18 -0.63
C THR A 80 17.07 -2.82 -1.03
N ASP A 81 16.06 -1.97 -1.20
CA ASP A 81 14.78 -2.24 -1.85
C ASP A 81 13.80 -3.21 -1.16
N GLY A 82 13.06 -2.67 -0.20
CA GLY A 82 11.92 -3.37 0.41
C GLY A 82 12.31 -4.43 1.44
N MET A 83 13.56 -4.80 1.50
CA MET A 83 14.11 -5.83 2.40
C MET A 83 14.30 -5.34 3.85
N ALA A 84 14.17 -4.04 4.14
CA ALA A 84 14.11 -3.54 5.52
C ALA A 84 13.02 -4.22 6.35
N PHE A 85 12.00 -4.73 5.68
CA PHE A 85 10.91 -5.51 6.27
C PHE A 85 11.31 -6.95 6.59
N LEU A 86 12.44 -7.41 6.12
CA LEU A 86 12.94 -8.77 6.34
C LEU A 86 13.81 -8.91 7.57
N SER A 87 14.07 -7.83 8.33
CA SER A 87 14.82 -7.95 9.58
C SER A 87 14.09 -8.85 10.57
N VAL A 88 14.70 -9.98 10.83
CA VAL A 88 14.19 -10.97 11.80
C VAL A 88 14.36 -10.46 13.24
N ASN A 89 15.35 -9.59 13.47
CA ASN A 89 15.59 -8.99 14.78
C ASN A 89 14.63 -7.80 15.00
N PRO A 90 13.81 -7.78 16.07
CA PRO A 90 12.93 -6.67 16.40
C PRO A 90 13.66 -5.43 16.96
N GLU A 91 14.92 -5.59 17.41
CA GLU A 91 15.66 -4.49 18.06
C GLU A 91 16.05 -3.40 17.07
N GLY A 92 15.78 -2.15 17.43
CA GLY A 92 16.12 -0.98 16.62
C GLY A 92 15.28 -0.74 15.36
N THR A 93 14.27 -1.59 15.10
CA THR A 93 13.44 -1.48 13.87
C THR A 93 12.10 -0.78 14.09
N GLY A 94 11.79 -0.37 15.32
CA GLY A 94 10.47 0.07 15.72
C GLY A 94 9.46 -1.09 15.82
N TYR A 95 8.25 -0.80 16.31
CA TYR A 95 7.20 -1.80 16.42
C TYR A 95 6.67 -2.23 15.05
N MET A 96 6.70 -3.52 14.79
CA MET A 96 6.09 -4.19 13.65
C MET A 96 5.10 -5.24 14.17
N GLY A 97 3.82 -5.05 13.90
CA GLY A 97 2.76 -5.92 14.43
C GLY A 97 2.73 -7.31 13.77
N SER A 98 1.97 -8.21 14.39
CA SER A 98 1.84 -9.62 13.97
C SER A 98 1.21 -9.82 12.59
N SER A 99 0.58 -8.81 12.03
CA SER A 99 0.04 -8.82 10.65
C SER A 99 1.04 -8.33 9.61
N ALA A 100 2.21 -7.81 10.01
CA ALA A 100 3.26 -7.42 9.09
C ALA A 100 3.89 -8.64 8.40
N ASN A 101 4.33 -8.48 7.16
CA ASN A 101 4.98 -9.56 6.41
C ASN A 101 6.20 -10.13 7.14
N VAL A 102 6.96 -9.28 7.82
CA VAL A 102 8.12 -9.71 8.64
C VAL A 102 7.75 -10.63 9.79
N ALA A 103 6.52 -10.58 10.30
CA ALA A 103 6.08 -11.46 11.38
C ALA A 103 6.03 -12.93 10.92
N LEU A 104 5.63 -13.18 9.67
CA LEU A 104 5.69 -14.50 9.07
C LEU A 104 7.13 -15.01 9.00
N LEU A 105 8.05 -14.19 8.50
CA LEU A 105 9.47 -14.55 8.39
C LEU A 105 10.10 -14.83 9.76
N ARG A 106 9.80 -14.03 10.78
CA ARG A 106 10.22 -14.26 12.17
C ARG A 106 9.70 -15.61 12.70
N SER A 107 8.44 -15.94 12.40
CA SER A 107 7.84 -17.20 12.79
C SER A 107 8.52 -18.39 12.11
N LEU A 108 8.81 -18.30 10.84
CA LEU A 108 9.54 -19.33 10.09
C LEU A 108 10.96 -19.51 10.64
N HIS A 109 11.68 -18.43 10.90
CA HIS A 109 13.03 -18.48 11.48
C HIS A 109 13.06 -19.15 12.86
N LYS A 110 12.10 -18.85 13.74
CA LYS A 110 11.96 -19.51 15.05
C LYS A 110 11.76 -21.02 14.91
N ASN A 111 11.18 -21.49 13.82
CA ASN A 111 10.97 -22.90 13.52
C ASN A 111 12.12 -23.54 12.74
N GLY A 112 13.30 -22.91 12.72
CA GLY A 112 14.52 -23.47 12.13
C GLY A 112 14.67 -23.24 10.62
N TRP A 113 13.85 -22.41 10.03
CA TRP A 113 14.01 -22.01 8.63
C TRP A 113 15.08 -20.92 8.51
N THR A 114 16.08 -21.16 7.66
CA THR A 114 17.04 -20.14 7.26
C THR A 114 16.74 -19.70 5.83
N ILE A 115 16.68 -18.39 5.62
CA ILE A 115 16.65 -17.84 4.26
C ILE A 115 18.04 -18.05 3.68
N ASP A 116 18.11 -18.74 2.54
CA ASP A 116 19.37 -19.01 1.87
C ASP A 116 20.02 -17.70 1.44
N SER A 117 21.27 -17.47 1.88
CA SER A 117 22.05 -16.28 1.56
C SER A 117 22.34 -16.10 0.05
N SER A 118 22.05 -17.12 -0.77
CA SER A 118 22.17 -17.05 -2.22
C SER A 118 21.17 -16.06 -2.85
N VAL A 119 20.06 -15.73 -2.18
CA VAL A 119 19.11 -14.71 -2.63
C VAL A 119 19.73 -13.30 -2.50
N SER A 120 20.62 -13.08 -1.54
CA SER A 120 21.33 -11.81 -1.35
C SER A 120 22.32 -11.52 -2.51
N GLN A 121 22.91 -12.54 -3.13
CA GLN A 121 23.92 -12.37 -4.17
C GLN A 121 23.36 -11.99 -5.55
N VAL A 122 22.08 -12.29 -5.80
CA VAL A 122 21.44 -11.93 -7.08
C VAL A 122 21.15 -10.42 -7.16
N MET A 123 21.00 -9.76 -6.00
CA MET A 123 20.70 -8.33 -5.92
C MET A 123 21.94 -7.44 -5.97
N ASP A 124 23.14 -7.95 -5.61
CA ASP A 124 24.39 -7.21 -5.69
C ASP A 124 24.87 -6.90 -7.12
N ALA A 125 24.32 -7.60 -8.12
CA ALA A 125 24.72 -7.40 -9.52
C ALA A 125 24.12 -6.14 -10.17
N SER A 126 23.19 -5.45 -9.51
CA SER A 126 22.58 -4.21 -10.04
C SER A 126 23.23 -2.92 -9.56
N ASN A 127 24.30 -2.99 -8.77
CA ASN A 127 25.05 -1.83 -8.29
C ASN A 127 25.96 -1.23 -9.38
N SER A 128 25.37 -0.84 -10.52
CA SER A 128 25.96 0.21 -11.35
C SER A 128 25.82 1.52 -10.55
N VAL A 129 26.91 2.26 -10.41
CA VAL A 129 26.93 3.60 -9.77
C VAL A 129 25.82 4.43 -10.40
N LYS A 130 24.72 4.63 -9.67
CA LYS A 130 23.61 5.47 -10.13
C LYS A 130 24.04 6.93 -9.96
N PRO A 131 23.82 7.80 -10.95
CA PRO A 131 24.11 9.21 -10.80
C PRO A 131 23.24 9.81 -9.69
N SER A 132 23.86 10.59 -8.81
CA SER A 132 23.13 11.29 -7.75
C SER A 132 22.27 12.40 -8.35
N LEU A 133 21.07 12.61 -7.81
CA LEU A 133 20.28 13.80 -8.13
C LEU A 133 21.04 15.09 -7.78
N ARG A 134 21.83 15.09 -6.70
CA ARG A 134 22.72 16.18 -6.35
C ARG A 134 23.75 16.45 -7.44
N ASP A 135 24.35 15.40 -8.00
CA ASP A 135 25.29 15.54 -9.11
C ASP A 135 24.58 16.07 -10.36
N ALA A 136 23.35 15.61 -10.65
CA ALA A 136 22.54 16.15 -11.74
C ALA A 136 22.24 17.65 -11.56
N TRP A 137 21.95 18.10 -10.33
CA TRP A 137 21.76 19.54 -10.03
C TRP A 137 23.07 20.33 -10.07
N MET A 138 24.18 19.77 -9.60
CA MET A 138 25.52 20.38 -9.72
C MET A 138 25.94 20.51 -11.18
N TRP A 139 25.65 19.51 -12.03
CA TRP A 139 25.88 19.58 -13.47
C TRP A 139 25.07 20.70 -14.13
N SER A 140 23.89 21.03 -13.60
CA SER A 140 23.03 22.10 -14.11
C SER A 140 23.57 23.51 -13.84
N GLU A 141 24.41 23.69 -12.82
CA GLU A 141 25.13 24.96 -12.61
C GLU A 141 26.22 25.18 -13.64
N LEU A 142 26.62 24.09 -14.35
CA LEU A 142 27.66 24.09 -15.38
C LEU A 142 27.14 24.01 -16.81
N THR A 143 25.83 23.73 -16.99
CA THR A 143 25.19 23.62 -18.30
C THR A 143 24.13 24.74 -18.46
N HIS A 144 23.75 25.04 -19.71
CA HIS A 144 22.74 26.06 -20.00
C HIS A 144 21.40 25.76 -19.33
N ASP A 145 20.68 26.79 -18.88
CA ASP A 145 19.34 26.68 -18.25
C ASP A 145 18.36 25.78 -19.03
N ALA A 146 18.46 25.73 -20.35
CA ALA A 146 17.64 24.89 -21.21
C ALA A 146 17.81 23.39 -20.98
N ASP A 147 19.02 22.91 -20.67
CA ASP A 147 19.30 21.49 -20.41
C ASP A 147 18.70 21.06 -19.06
N LEU A 148 18.71 21.96 -18.07
CA LEU A 148 18.10 21.72 -16.77
C LEU A 148 16.57 21.62 -16.88
N ASP A 149 15.93 22.52 -17.61
CA ASP A 149 14.49 22.50 -17.82
C ASP A 149 14.07 21.20 -18.55
N GLN A 150 14.86 20.75 -19.51
CA GLN A 150 14.62 19.49 -20.20
C GLN A 150 14.73 18.29 -19.25
N LEU A 151 15.77 18.27 -18.39
CA LEU A 151 15.92 17.22 -17.37
C LEU A 151 14.75 17.23 -16.40
N ILE A 152 14.38 18.37 -15.83
CA ILE A 152 13.25 18.49 -14.91
C ILE A 152 11.96 17.98 -15.57
N ASN A 153 11.69 18.35 -16.81
CA ASN A 153 10.51 17.90 -17.54
C ASN A 153 10.52 16.38 -17.72
N SER A 154 11.68 15.78 -18.06
CA SER A 154 11.82 14.32 -18.17
C SER A 154 11.53 13.60 -16.84
N LEU A 155 12.00 14.16 -15.71
CA LEU A 155 11.72 13.60 -14.38
C LEU A 155 10.23 13.74 -14.00
N VAL A 156 9.62 14.86 -14.33
CA VAL A 156 8.18 15.08 -14.16
C VAL A 156 7.37 14.11 -15.02
N ASP A 157 7.78 13.88 -16.27
CA ASP A 157 7.16 12.89 -17.16
C ASP A 157 7.21 11.49 -16.55
N SER A 158 8.35 11.11 -16.02
CA SER A 158 8.53 9.81 -15.35
C SER A 158 7.61 9.65 -14.13
N TYR A 159 7.45 10.71 -13.33
CA TYR A 159 6.50 10.70 -12.21
C TYR A 159 5.06 10.48 -12.69
N PHE A 160 4.58 11.24 -13.67
CA PHE A 160 3.20 11.15 -14.14
C PHE A 160 2.92 9.82 -14.85
N LEU A 161 3.87 9.31 -15.62
CA LEU A 161 3.72 8.03 -16.30
C LEU A 161 3.69 6.84 -15.34
N ASN A 162 4.58 6.81 -14.35
CA ASN A 162 4.85 5.61 -13.57
C ASN A 162 4.28 5.65 -12.15
N PHE A 163 4.24 6.80 -11.48
CA PHE A 163 3.79 6.93 -10.10
C PHE A 163 2.35 7.43 -10.00
N HIS A 164 2.03 8.49 -10.72
CA HIS A 164 0.75 9.18 -10.65
C HIS A 164 -0.45 8.28 -10.93
N THR A 165 -0.32 7.37 -11.89
CA THR A 165 -1.36 6.39 -12.24
C THR A 165 -1.82 5.49 -11.09
N ARG A 166 -1.10 5.50 -9.96
CA ARG A 166 -1.43 4.75 -8.75
C ARG A 166 -2.12 5.58 -7.69
N TYR A 167 -1.55 6.75 -7.48
CA TYR A 167 -2.00 7.74 -6.51
C TYR A 167 -2.11 9.10 -7.22
N PRO A 168 -3.20 9.33 -7.97
CA PRO A 168 -3.39 10.57 -8.72
C PRO A 168 -3.78 11.72 -7.78
N ILE A 169 -2.84 12.03 -6.87
CA ILE A 169 -3.01 13.02 -5.80
C ILE A 169 -2.83 14.46 -6.30
N VAL A 170 -2.22 14.64 -7.46
CA VAL A 170 -1.94 15.96 -8.09
C VAL A 170 -2.64 16.00 -9.44
N ASN A 171 -3.26 17.11 -9.81
CA ASN A 171 -3.74 17.28 -11.18
C ASN A 171 -2.56 17.61 -12.11
N GLU A 172 -2.32 16.76 -13.10
CA GLU A 172 -1.15 16.86 -14.00
C GLU A 172 -1.13 18.17 -14.79
N ALA A 173 -2.25 18.53 -15.43
CA ALA A 173 -2.31 19.71 -16.25
C ALA A 173 -2.03 21.00 -15.45
N THR A 174 -2.60 21.08 -14.24
CA THR A 174 -2.37 22.22 -13.32
C THR A 174 -0.91 22.26 -12.88
N PHE A 175 -0.33 21.12 -12.48
CA PHE A 175 1.07 21.05 -12.03
C PHE A 175 2.04 21.44 -13.14
N ARG A 176 1.83 20.93 -14.38
CA ARG A 176 2.66 21.28 -15.53
C ARG A 176 2.53 22.75 -15.90
N ALA A 177 1.35 23.32 -15.87
CA ALA A 177 1.16 24.76 -16.10
C ALA A 177 1.88 25.61 -15.04
N GLN A 178 1.85 25.19 -13.78
CA GLN A 178 2.51 25.88 -12.68
C GLN A 178 4.04 25.80 -12.76
N ILE A 179 4.61 24.62 -13.04
CA ILE A 179 6.07 24.44 -13.11
C ILE A 179 6.66 25.24 -14.28
N ASN A 180 5.95 25.31 -15.41
CA ASN A 180 6.35 26.04 -16.60
C ASN A 180 5.99 27.54 -16.55
N GLY A 181 5.45 28.04 -15.44
CA GLY A 181 5.10 29.46 -15.28
C GLY A 181 3.89 29.94 -16.10
N LEU A 182 3.09 29.00 -16.62
CA LEU A 182 1.88 29.27 -17.40
C LEU A 182 0.65 29.48 -16.50
N ALA A 183 0.70 29.09 -15.26
CA ALA A 183 -0.33 29.31 -14.24
C ALA A 183 0.30 29.81 -12.94
N PRO A 184 -0.48 30.54 -12.10
CA PRO A 184 -0.01 30.98 -10.80
C PRO A 184 0.44 29.76 -9.95
N LYS A 185 1.61 29.86 -9.35
CA LYS A 185 2.11 28.87 -8.39
C LYS A 185 1.47 29.12 -7.04
N PRO A 186 1.11 28.07 -6.28
CA PRO A 186 0.76 28.24 -4.87
C PRO A 186 1.91 28.94 -4.13
N ASP A 187 1.58 29.88 -3.25
CA ASP A 187 2.59 30.62 -2.51
C ASP A 187 3.30 29.72 -1.48
N GLY A 188 4.60 29.97 -1.32
CA GLY A 188 5.40 29.50 -0.20
C GLY A 188 6.04 28.14 -0.36
N GLU A 189 6.50 27.62 0.77
CA GLU A 189 7.34 26.42 0.89
C GLU A 189 6.61 25.12 0.53
N ALA A 190 5.27 25.09 0.65
CA ALA A 190 4.47 23.92 0.31
C ALA A 190 4.59 23.54 -1.18
N TRP A 191 4.59 24.54 -2.07
CA TRP A 191 4.82 24.32 -3.50
C TRP A 191 6.22 23.84 -3.78
N THR A 192 7.22 24.46 -3.15
CA THR A 192 8.62 24.05 -3.30
C THR A 192 8.82 22.61 -2.87
N LEU A 193 8.23 22.22 -1.73
CA LEU A 193 8.27 20.84 -1.24
C LEU A 193 7.59 19.88 -2.22
N LEU A 194 6.38 20.19 -2.70
CA LEU A 194 5.66 19.34 -3.65
C LEU A 194 6.46 19.13 -4.95
N ARG A 195 6.99 20.24 -5.52
CA ARG A 195 7.81 20.18 -6.73
C ARG A 195 9.04 19.29 -6.53
N HIS A 196 9.78 19.43 -5.42
CA HIS A 196 10.97 18.63 -5.15
C HIS A 196 10.62 17.14 -4.96
N VAL A 197 9.57 16.82 -4.23
CA VAL A 197 9.14 15.42 -4.03
C VAL A 197 8.77 14.76 -5.37
N ILE A 198 8.05 15.45 -6.23
CA ILE A 198 7.67 14.92 -7.56
C ILE A 198 8.91 14.68 -8.42
N ILE A 199 9.84 15.62 -8.47
CA ILE A 199 11.09 15.49 -9.23
C ILE A 199 11.93 14.32 -8.68
N SER A 200 12.03 14.18 -7.36
CA SER A 200 12.80 13.10 -6.73
C SER A 200 12.21 11.72 -6.99
N ILE A 201 10.89 11.58 -6.93
CA ILE A 201 10.22 10.33 -7.32
C ILE A 201 10.51 10.02 -8.80
N GLY A 202 10.43 11.01 -9.68
CA GLY A 202 10.76 10.85 -11.09
C GLY A 202 12.22 10.46 -11.31
N GLY A 203 13.15 11.05 -10.56
CA GLY A 203 14.57 10.70 -10.58
C GLY A 203 14.81 9.25 -10.16
N TRP A 204 14.23 8.83 -9.06
CA TRP A 204 14.30 7.43 -8.61
C TRP A 204 13.76 6.45 -9.67
N LEU A 205 12.63 6.77 -10.31
CA LEU A 205 12.06 5.96 -11.38
C LEU A 205 12.95 5.86 -12.61
N ASN A 206 13.76 6.87 -12.87
CA ASN A 206 14.77 6.88 -13.94
C ASN A 206 16.13 6.29 -13.52
N GLY A 207 16.23 5.71 -12.31
CA GLY A 207 17.45 5.07 -11.83
C GLY A 207 18.48 6.03 -11.26
N PHE A 208 18.15 7.30 -10.99
CA PHE A 208 19.04 8.20 -10.27
C PHE A 208 19.17 7.78 -8.80
N ASP A 209 20.35 7.99 -8.23
CA ASP A 209 20.56 7.90 -6.79
C ASP A 209 19.83 9.08 -6.10
N THR A 210 18.94 8.76 -5.20
CA THR A 210 18.17 9.76 -4.43
C THR A 210 18.68 9.91 -3.00
N ASN A 211 19.82 9.28 -2.67
CA ASN A 211 20.55 9.55 -1.44
C ASN A 211 20.92 11.04 -1.42
N GLY A 212 20.56 11.75 -0.39
CA GLY A 212 20.64 13.22 -0.37
C GLY A 212 19.34 13.93 -0.80
N PHE A 213 18.24 13.18 -1.02
CA PHE A 213 16.94 13.75 -1.25
C PHE A 213 16.55 14.75 -0.15
N ASP A 214 16.86 14.43 1.09
CA ASP A 214 16.65 15.34 2.22
C ASP A 214 17.60 16.56 2.13
N GLU A 215 18.80 16.40 1.67
CA GLU A 215 19.71 17.53 1.40
C GLU A 215 19.17 18.47 0.31
N LEU A 216 18.61 17.93 -0.76
CA LEU A 216 17.96 18.74 -1.81
C LEU A 216 16.71 19.45 -1.29
N LEU A 217 15.92 18.80 -0.43
CA LEU A 217 14.79 19.42 0.25
C LEU A 217 15.26 20.51 1.23
N TYR A 218 16.42 20.36 1.86
CA TYR A 218 16.95 21.25 2.89
C TYR A 218 17.98 22.25 2.37
N ALA A 219 18.70 21.97 1.27
CA ALA A 219 19.74 22.87 0.75
C ALA A 219 19.19 24.20 0.24
N ASN A 220 17.95 24.22 -0.27
CA ASN A 220 17.29 25.46 -0.69
C ASN A 220 16.50 26.14 0.44
N THR A 221 16.51 25.60 1.62
CA THR A 221 15.72 26.09 2.74
C THR A 221 16.65 26.26 3.96
N GLN A 222 16.91 27.51 4.33
CA GLN A 222 17.87 27.86 5.39
C GLN A 222 17.41 27.39 6.80
N GLY A 223 17.90 26.22 7.25
CA GLY A 223 17.98 25.88 8.67
C GLY A 223 16.70 25.28 9.32
N TRP A 224 16.84 24.84 10.55
CA TRP A 224 15.85 24.14 11.40
C TRP A 224 14.48 24.85 11.58
N SER A 225 14.40 26.14 11.32
CA SER A 225 13.13 26.91 11.39
C SER A 225 12.09 26.43 10.37
N GLN A 226 12.47 25.72 9.36
CA GLN A 226 11.62 25.30 8.26
C GLN A 226 10.90 23.97 8.51
N ASN A 227 11.41 23.11 9.35
CA ASN A 227 10.66 21.97 9.86
C ASN A 227 9.42 22.39 10.67
N LEU A 228 9.45 23.60 11.28
CA LEU A 228 8.30 24.18 11.96
C LEU A 228 7.18 24.57 10.99
N PHE A 229 7.50 24.97 9.76
CA PHE A 229 6.50 25.28 8.73
C PHE A 229 5.56 24.10 8.49
N ILE A 230 6.07 22.89 8.35
CA ILE A 230 5.27 21.67 8.13
C ILE A 230 4.28 21.45 9.28
N LEU A 231 4.62 21.84 10.49
CA LEU A 231 3.78 21.67 11.69
C LEU A 231 2.85 22.86 11.95
N SER A 232 3.19 24.05 11.47
CA SER A 232 2.50 25.31 11.78
C SER A 232 1.55 25.79 10.69
N SER A 233 1.51 25.11 9.54
CA SER A 233 0.65 25.48 8.41
C SER A 233 -0.12 24.28 7.87
N GLY A 234 -1.18 24.55 7.11
CA GLY A 234 -1.99 23.51 6.47
C GLY A 234 -2.58 24.01 5.16
N SER A 235 -2.26 23.34 4.07
CA SER A 235 -2.85 23.58 2.75
C SER A 235 -2.99 22.27 1.98
N LEU A 236 -3.82 22.26 0.95
CA LEU A 236 -3.98 21.06 0.12
C LEU A 236 -2.65 20.65 -0.52
N THR A 237 -1.89 21.63 -1.03
CA THR A 237 -0.55 21.42 -1.59
C THR A 237 0.42 20.79 -0.57
N LEU A 238 0.35 21.22 0.70
CA LEU A 238 1.19 20.66 1.74
C LEU A 238 0.80 19.22 2.07
N VAL A 239 -0.51 18.89 2.10
CA VAL A 239 -0.97 17.50 2.29
C VAL A 239 -0.47 16.62 1.14
N GLN A 240 -0.57 17.08 -0.12
CA GLN A 240 -0.05 16.36 -1.28
C GLN A 240 1.45 16.10 -1.14
N ALA A 241 2.22 17.13 -0.80
CA ALA A 241 3.68 17.02 -0.65
C ALA A 241 4.09 16.06 0.47
N VAL A 242 3.48 16.17 1.65
CA VAL A 242 3.80 15.34 2.82
C VAL A 242 3.36 13.88 2.62
N ALA A 243 2.20 13.64 1.98
CA ALA A 243 1.75 12.30 1.65
C ALA A 243 2.70 11.59 0.66
N LEU A 244 3.09 12.30 -0.40
CA LEU A 244 4.07 11.79 -1.37
C LEU A 244 5.44 11.55 -0.71
N LYS A 245 5.91 12.48 0.12
CA LYS A 245 7.17 12.33 0.86
C LYS A 245 7.13 11.10 1.78
N GLY A 246 6.05 10.92 2.54
CA GLY A 246 5.89 9.76 3.41
C GLY A 246 5.95 8.44 2.65
N HIS A 247 5.21 8.37 1.55
CA HIS A 247 5.19 7.16 0.71
C HIS A 247 6.55 6.89 0.04
N PHE A 248 7.25 7.93 -0.41
CA PHE A 248 8.56 7.80 -1.03
C PHE A 248 9.64 7.43 -0.03
N THR A 249 9.65 8.04 1.16
CA THR A 249 10.61 7.75 2.23
C THR A 249 10.54 6.29 2.70
N GLN A 250 9.33 5.69 2.74
CA GLN A 250 9.18 4.25 3.03
C GLN A 250 9.96 3.38 2.04
N ARG A 251 10.07 3.81 0.79
CA ARG A 251 10.78 3.08 -0.27
C ARG A 251 12.28 3.26 -0.22
N LEU A 252 12.75 4.35 0.35
CA LEU A 252 14.18 4.64 0.56
C LEU A 252 14.74 3.93 1.80
N ASN A 253 14.13 2.84 2.22
CA ASN A 253 14.53 2.06 3.40
C ASN A 253 14.43 2.81 4.74
N ASN A 254 13.61 3.87 4.77
CA ASN A 254 13.33 4.66 5.98
C ASN A 254 11.85 4.47 6.39
N PRO A 255 11.42 3.25 6.82
CA PRO A 255 10.02 2.92 7.02
C PRO A 255 9.35 3.71 8.15
N ASN A 256 10.05 3.96 9.25
CA ASN A 256 9.48 4.68 10.38
C ASN A 256 9.40 6.18 10.13
N THR A 257 10.39 6.77 9.49
CA THR A 257 10.34 8.16 9.04
C THR A 257 9.20 8.36 8.04
N GLY A 258 9.08 7.47 7.05
CA GLY A 258 7.97 7.48 6.11
C GLY A 258 6.60 7.30 6.79
N TRP A 259 6.51 6.43 7.80
CA TRP A 259 5.32 6.25 8.63
C TRP A 259 4.93 7.55 9.36
N ASN A 260 5.90 8.26 9.93
CA ASN A 260 5.65 9.53 10.61
C ASN A 260 5.13 10.61 9.65
N TYR A 261 5.70 10.74 8.45
CA TYR A 261 5.17 11.64 7.43
C TYR A 261 3.77 11.24 6.98
N SER A 262 3.50 9.95 6.80
CA SER A 262 2.15 9.46 6.44
C SER A 262 1.13 9.81 7.54
N GLY A 263 1.48 9.64 8.81
CA GLY A 263 0.64 10.03 9.94
C GLY A 263 0.39 11.55 10.00
N LEU A 264 1.41 12.34 9.68
CA LEU A 264 1.28 13.79 9.58
C LEU A 264 0.33 14.19 8.43
N ALA A 265 0.45 13.57 7.25
CA ALA A 265 -0.44 13.78 6.12
C ALA A 265 -1.90 13.47 6.48
N VAL A 266 -2.16 12.37 7.20
CA VAL A 266 -3.50 12.02 7.71
C VAL A 266 -4.04 13.11 8.63
N ARG A 267 -3.26 13.57 9.62
CA ARG A 267 -3.68 14.63 10.55
C ARG A 267 -3.97 15.93 9.83
N MET A 268 -3.12 16.34 8.90
CA MET A 268 -3.33 17.54 8.07
C MET A 268 -4.58 17.41 7.18
N ALA A 269 -4.78 16.27 6.55
CA ALA A 269 -5.95 16.01 5.72
C ALA A 269 -7.26 16.12 6.55
N ILE A 270 -7.28 15.56 7.75
CA ILE A 270 -8.43 15.65 8.66
C ILE A 270 -8.64 17.11 9.10
N SER A 271 -7.59 17.86 9.44
CA SER A 271 -7.70 19.26 9.84
C SER A 271 -8.22 20.16 8.74
N LEU A 272 -7.96 19.81 7.47
CA LEU A 272 -8.52 20.48 6.28
C LEU A 272 -9.92 19.96 5.90
N GLY A 273 -10.49 19.03 6.67
CA GLY A 273 -11.79 18.43 6.40
C GLY A 273 -11.83 17.56 5.14
N LEU A 274 -10.69 16.95 4.72
CA LEU A 274 -10.65 16.12 3.51
C LEU A 274 -11.36 14.75 3.68
N HIS A 275 -11.86 14.46 4.87
CA HIS A 275 -12.72 13.31 5.15
C HIS A 275 -14.21 13.61 4.96
N ARG A 276 -14.56 14.88 4.65
CA ARG A 276 -15.94 15.37 4.52
C ARG A 276 -16.21 15.93 3.13
N GLU A 277 -17.42 15.70 2.63
CA GLU A 277 -17.85 16.16 1.32
C GLU A 277 -18.20 17.66 1.28
N PHE A 278 -18.77 18.21 2.36
CA PHE A 278 -19.24 19.61 2.42
C PHE A 278 -20.06 20.01 1.20
N SER A 279 -21.14 19.29 0.91
CA SER A 279 -21.94 19.47 -0.30
C SER A 279 -22.52 20.88 -0.48
N ALA A 280 -22.75 21.60 0.61
CA ALA A 280 -23.23 22.99 0.61
C ALA A 280 -22.11 24.04 0.45
N TRP A 281 -20.85 23.63 0.39
CA TRP A 281 -19.74 24.57 0.19
C TRP A 281 -19.71 25.04 -1.26
N ASP A 282 -19.71 26.36 -1.46
CA ASP A 282 -19.67 27.00 -2.79
C ASP A 282 -18.24 27.02 -3.33
N ILE A 283 -17.83 25.88 -3.87
CA ILE A 283 -16.56 25.69 -4.58
C ILE A 283 -16.83 25.03 -5.93
N SER A 284 -15.93 25.22 -6.89
CA SER A 284 -16.05 24.62 -8.22
C SER A 284 -16.06 23.08 -8.17
N VAL A 285 -16.61 22.46 -9.21
CA VAL A 285 -16.58 20.99 -9.37
C VAL A 285 -15.15 20.50 -9.38
N PHE A 286 -14.24 21.22 -10.04
CA PHE A 286 -12.82 20.89 -10.06
C PHE A 286 -12.20 20.88 -8.66
N GLU A 287 -12.35 21.95 -7.88
CA GLU A 287 -11.79 22.03 -6.52
C GLU A 287 -12.33 20.94 -5.61
N ARG A 288 -13.63 20.65 -5.69
CA ARG A 288 -14.26 19.57 -4.94
C ARG A 288 -13.67 18.22 -5.30
N GLU A 289 -13.48 17.97 -6.58
CA GLU A 289 -12.91 16.71 -7.05
C GLU A 289 -11.43 16.56 -6.63
N ILE A 290 -10.63 17.61 -6.72
CA ILE A 290 -9.24 17.57 -6.24
C ILE A 290 -9.20 17.23 -4.73
N ARG A 291 -10.09 17.81 -3.92
CA ARG A 291 -10.20 17.47 -2.50
C ARG A 291 -10.54 15.99 -2.28
N ARG A 292 -11.48 15.42 -3.05
CA ARG A 292 -11.80 14.00 -3.02
C ARG A 292 -10.58 13.13 -3.35
N ARG A 293 -9.90 13.44 -4.46
CA ARG A 293 -8.71 12.70 -4.90
C ARG A 293 -7.62 12.69 -3.83
N VAL A 294 -7.30 13.86 -3.26
CA VAL A 294 -6.29 13.97 -2.19
C VAL A 294 -6.72 13.19 -0.95
N GLY A 295 -7.95 13.36 -0.47
CA GLY A 295 -8.45 12.65 0.70
C GLY A 295 -8.39 11.13 0.53
N TRP A 296 -8.86 10.62 -0.61
CA TRP A 296 -8.84 9.17 -0.88
C TRP A 296 -7.44 8.62 -1.17
N CYS A 297 -6.53 9.39 -1.76
CA CYS A 297 -5.14 8.96 -1.89
C CYS A 297 -4.49 8.80 -0.52
N VAL A 298 -4.68 9.78 0.39
CA VAL A 298 -4.15 9.68 1.77
C VAL A 298 -4.77 8.49 2.52
N PHE A 299 -6.09 8.26 2.37
CA PHE A 299 -6.75 7.06 2.91
C PHE A 299 -6.12 5.75 2.44
N CYS A 300 -5.91 5.61 1.13
CA CYS A 300 -5.32 4.40 0.56
C CYS A 300 -3.84 4.22 0.97
N MET A 301 -3.08 5.32 1.08
CA MET A 301 -1.70 5.28 1.53
C MET A 301 -1.60 4.88 3.01
N ASP A 302 -2.46 5.42 3.88
CA ASP A 302 -2.51 5.06 5.30
C ASP A 302 -2.90 3.59 5.50
N ALA A 303 -3.97 3.14 4.85
CA ALA A 303 -4.42 1.74 4.94
C ALA A 303 -3.35 0.76 4.41
N GLY A 304 -2.68 1.11 3.30
CA GLY A 304 -1.60 0.31 2.72
C GLY A 304 -0.39 0.22 3.65
N ALA A 305 0.09 1.34 4.17
CA ALA A 305 1.22 1.37 5.11
C ALA A 305 0.88 0.63 6.40
N SER A 306 -0.33 0.84 6.95
CA SER A 306 -0.78 0.15 8.17
C SER A 306 -0.76 -1.37 8.01
N SER A 307 -1.26 -1.89 6.90
CA SER A 307 -1.25 -3.34 6.65
C SER A 307 0.17 -3.88 6.45
N THR A 308 1.06 -3.12 5.80
CA THR A 308 2.46 -3.50 5.59
C THR A 308 3.23 -3.58 6.91
N PHE A 309 3.05 -2.60 7.80
CA PHE A 309 3.76 -2.54 9.08
C PHE A 309 3.06 -3.30 10.22
N GLY A 310 1.85 -3.80 10.01
CA GLY A 310 1.03 -4.39 11.08
C GLY A 310 0.66 -3.36 12.14
N ARG A 311 0.38 -2.13 11.76
CA ARG A 311 0.06 -1.00 12.65
C ARG A 311 -1.40 -0.56 12.48
N PRO A 312 -2.01 0.08 13.49
CA PRO A 312 -3.39 0.59 13.37
C PRO A 312 -3.54 1.61 12.25
N ILE A 313 -4.68 1.54 11.56
CA ILE A 313 -5.09 2.54 10.56
C ILE A 313 -5.42 3.85 11.30
N LEU A 314 -4.90 4.97 10.81
CA LEU A 314 -5.08 6.29 11.42
C LEU A 314 -6.25 7.06 10.82
N TRP A 315 -6.61 6.78 9.55
CA TRP A 315 -7.73 7.45 8.90
C TRP A 315 -9.06 7.11 9.59
N PRO A 316 -9.98 8.08 9.73
CA PRO A 316 -11.26 7.85 10.40
C PRO A 316 -12.05 6.70 9.80
N THR A 317 -12.83 6.02 10.64
CA THR A 317 -13.76 4.98 10.18
C THR A 317 -14.86 5.56 9.29
N MET A 318 -15.45 4.73 8.44
CA MET A 318 -16.49 5.12 7.49
C MET A 318 -17.71 5.82 8.14
N GLY A 319 -17.99 5.57 9.43
CA GLY A 319 -19.08 6.25 10.14
C GLY A 319 -18.83 7.74 10.42
N VAL A 320 -17.58 8.22 10.28
CA VAL A 320 -17.21 9.60 10.54
C VAL A 320 -16.95 10.39 9.25
N MET A 321 -16.84 9.70 8.12
CA MET A 321 -16.59 10.31 6.82
C MET A 321 -17.80 10.19 5.88
N ASP A 322 -18.01 11.22 5.08
CA ASP A 322 -19.03 11.28 4.03
C ASP A 322 -18.46 11.69 2.66
N LEU A 323 -17.12 11.62 2.53
CA LEU A 323 -16.41 11.96 1.30
C LEU A 323 -16.86 11.05 0.16
N LYS A 324 -17.32 11.63 -0.94
CA LYS A 324 -17.68 10.87 -2.13
C LYS A 324 -16.44 10.30 -2.82
N VAL A 325 -16.62 9.16 -3.47
CA VAL A 325 -15.58 8.55 -4.32
C VAL A 325 -15.23 9.50 -5.47
N PRO A 326 -13.97 9.57 -5.92
CA PRO A 326 -13.59 10.35 -7.10
C PRO A 326 -14.36 9.93 -8.35
N MET A 327 -14.59 10.87 -9.24
CA MET A 327 -15.24 10.61 -10.53
C MET A 327 -14.28 9.84 -11.46
N ASN A 328 -14.82 8.88 -12.22
CA ASN A 328 -14.08 8.19 -13.27
C ASN A 328 -14.09 9.01 -14.57
N VAL A 329 -13.32 10.10 -14.62
CA VAL A 329 -13.31 11.03 -15.74
C VAL A 329 -11.89 11.29 -16.25
N GLU A 330 -11.75 11.65 -17.51
CA GLU A 330 -10.47 12.09 -18.05
C GLU A 330 -10.13 13.51 -17.54
N ASP A 331 -8.88 13.76 -17.20
CA ASP A 331 -8.43 15.09 -16.70
C ASP A 331 -8.69 16.22 -17.70
N SER A 332 -8.73 15.92 -19.01
CA SER A 332 -9.05 16.87 -20.05
C SER A 332 -10.49 17.42 -19.97
N THR A 333 -11.40 16.66 -19.36
CA THR A 333 -12.81 17.07 -19.18
C THR A 333 -13.06 17.81 -17.89
N LEU A 334 -12.11 17.82 -16.97
CA LEU A 334 -12.21 18.43 -15.64
C LEU A 334 -11.06 19.41 -15.41
N VAL A 335 -11.29 20.65 -15.75
CA VAL A 335 -10.30 21.76 -15.68
C VAL A 335 -10.70 22.80 -14.63
N PRO A 336 -9.76 23.64 -14.14
CA PRO A 336 -10.10 24.78 -13.29
C PRO A 336 -11.23 25.60 -13.90
N GLY A 337 -12.28 25.90 -13.11
CA GLY A 337 -13.46 26.62 -13.57
C GLY A 337 -14.59 25.75 -14.15
N THR A 338 -14.46 24.44 -14.20
CA THR A 338 -15.57 23.54 -14.58
C THR A 338 -16.76 23.74 -13.64
N LEU A 339 -17.89 24.15 -14.21
CA LEU A 339 -19.12 24.46 -13.46
C LEU A 339 -20.06 23.27 -13.34
N VAL A 340 -20.07 22.40 -14.33
CA VAL A 340 -20.95 21.23 -14.39
C VAL A 340 -20.08 19.97 -14.39
N ALA A 341 -20.43 18.99 -13.55
CA ALA A 341 -19.70 17.74 -13.51
C ALA A 341 -19.75 17.05 -14.88
N PRO A 342 -18.61 16.62 -15.43
CA PRO A 342 -18.58 15.87 -16.67
C PRO A 342 -19.23 14.48 -16.48
N GLU A 343 -19.68 13.87 -17.56
CA GLU A 343 -20.13 12.48 -17.56
C GLU A 343 -18.95 11.54 -17.28
N GLU A 344 -19.20 10.52 -16.46
CA GLU A 344 -18.17 9.50 -16.17
C GLU A 344 -17.87 8.66 -17.42
N ALA A 345 -16.61 8.32 -17.61
CA ALA A 345 -16.17 7.44 -18.68
C ALA A 345 -16.70 6.02 -18.47
N LEU A 346 -17.18 5.39 -19.54
CA LEU A 346 -17.60 3.98 -19.53
C LEU A 346 -16.42 3.02 -19.42
N GLY A 347 -15.24 3.46 -19.88
CA GLY A 347 -13.99 2.69 -19.84
C GLY A 347 -13.09 3.08 -18.67
N PRO A 348 -11.91 2.46 -18.59
CA PRO A 348 -10.93 2.79 -17.57
C PRO A 348 -10.28 4.16 -17.82
N THR A 349 -10.08 4.91 -16.75
CA THR A 349 -9.25 6.14 -16.71
C THR A 349 -8.11 5.94 -15.73
N ILE A 350 -7.21 6.93 -15.61
CA ILE A 350 -6.14 6.90 -14.61
C ILE A 350 -6.68 6.83 -13.17
N TYR A 351 -7.94 7.22 -12.94
CA TYR A 351 -8.61 7.20 -11.63
C TYR A 351 -9.24 5.85 -11.30
N SER A 352 -9.48 5.00 -12.29
CA SER A 352 -10.13 3.70 -12.08
C SER A 352 -9.40 2.85 -11.03
N HIS A 353 -8.05 2.83 -11.06
CA HIS A 353 -7.28 2.10 -10.07
C HIS A 353 -7.49 2.63 -8.64
N LEU A 354 -7.48 3.96 -8.45
CA LEU A 354 -7.76 4.57 -7.15
C LEU A 354 -9.17 4.21 -6.66
N ILE A 355 -10.18 4.29 -7.53
CA ILE A 355 -11.57 3.98 -7.19
C ILE A 355 -11.70 2.54 -6.67
N TRP A 356 -11.08 1.58 -7.34
CA TRP A 356 -11.15 0.18 -6.91
C TRP A 356 -10.28 -0.11 -5.68
N GLN A 357 -9.17 0.60 -5.49
CA GLN A 357 -8.42 0.56 -4.23
C GLN A 357 -9.24 1.10 -3.05
N ILE A 358 -9.99 2.19 -3.24
CA ILE A 358 -10.89 2.73 -2.23
C ILE A 358 -11.89 1.66 -1.78
N GLN A 359 -12.59 1.04 -2.73
CA GLN A 359 -13.59 0.00 -2.43
C GLN A 359 -12.94 -1.21 -1.74
N PHE A 360 -11.77 -1.63 -2.19
CA PHE A 360 -11.00 -2.69 -1.53
C PHE A 360 -10.72 -2.35 -0.06
N HIS A 361 -10.21 -1.16 0.23
CA HIS A 361 -9.90 -0.74 1.60
C HIS A 361 -11.17 -0.50 2.44
N GLN A 362 -12.25 0.01 1.86
CA GLN A 362 -13.55 0.12 2.53
C GLN A 362 -14.07 -1.24 3.00
N LEU A 363 -13.89 -2.28 2.18
CA LEU A 363 -14.25 -3.65 2.53
C LEU A 363 -13.30 -4.23 3.59
N THR A 364 -11.98 -4.07 3.39
CA THR A 364 -10.96 -4.84 4.14
C THR A 364 -10.49 -4.19 5.43
N ASN A 365 -10.62 -2.87 5.60
CA ASN A 365 -10.11 -2.18 6.80
C ASN A 365 -10.76 -2.67 8.10
N SER A 366 -12.07 -2.98 8.09
CA SER A 366 -12.75 -3.56 9.26
C SER A 366 -12.24 -4.97 9.57
N MET A 367 -12.00 -5.78 8.54
CA MET A 367 -11.43 -7.12 8.68
C MET A 367 -9.99 -7.06 9.22
N TYR A 368 -9.19 -6.11 8.72
CA TYR A 368 -7.84 -5.85 9.21
C TYR A 368 -7.85 -5.44 10.68
N THR A 369 -8.69 -4.48 11.07
CA THR A 369 -8.83 -4.04 12.47
C THR A 369 -9.27 -5.19 13.36
N ARG A 370 -10.22 -6.00 12.92
CA ARG A 370 -10.67 -7.20 13.64
C ARG A 370 -9.54 -8.23 13.80
N ARG A 371 -8.72 -8.41 12.75
CA ARG A 371 -7.55 -9.30 12.77
C ARG A 371 -6.47 -8.78 13.71
N MET A 372 -6.26 -7.47 13.81
CA MET A 372 -5.33 -6.87 14.77
C MET A 372 -5.79 -7.00 16.21
N ALA A 373 -7.11 -6.88 16.45
CA ALA A 373 -7.69 -7.01 17.79
C ALA A 373 -7.62 -8.44 18.34
N SER A 374 -7.47 -9.46 17.49
CA SER A 374 -7.36 -10.85 17.90
C SER A 374 -6.49 -11.63 16.93
N PHE A 375 -5.39 -12.19 17.45
CA PHE A 375 -4.53 -13.06 16.65
C PHE A 375 -5.25 -14.35 16.25
N GLU A 376 -6.08 -14.88 17.12
CA GLU A 376 -6.81 -16.14 16.91
C GLU A 376 -8.26 -15.87 16.53
N LEU A 377 -8.51 -15.69 15.24
CA LEU A 377 -9.87 -15.65 14.71
C LEU A 377 -10.39 -17.08 14.50
N PRO A 378 -11.67 -17.35 14.82
CA PRO A 378 -12.32 -18.62 14.49
C PRO A 378 -12.27 -18.89 12.98
N PRO A 379 -12.03 -20.14 12.53
CA PRO A 379 -12.00 -20.48 11.10
C PRO A 379 -13.24 -20.00 10.33
N ASP A 380 -14.44 -20.14 10.90
CA ASP A 380 -15.69 -19.74 10.26
C ASP A 380 -15.80 -18.22 10.08
N GLU A 381 -15.25 -17.44 11.00
CA GLU A 381 -15.18 -15.97 10.87
C GLU A 381 -14.27 -15.59 9.70
N VAL A 382 -13.10 -16.25 9.59
CA VAL A 382 -12.13 -16.02 8.49
C VAL A 382 -12.72 -16.44 7.15
N LEU A 383 -13.43 -17.58 7.08
CA LEU A 383 -14.13 -18.03 5.87
C LEU A 383 -15.23 -17.05 5.46
N THR A 384 -15.93 -16.46 6.42
CA THR A 384 -16.95 -15.42 6.16
C THR A 384 -16.31 -14.16 5.58
N MET A 385 -15.14 -13.76 6.10
CA MET A 385 -14.39 -12.63 5.54
C MET A 385 -13.94 -12.91 4.11
N ASP A 386 -13.38 -14.09 3.83
CA ASP A 386 -12.97 -14.50 2.50
C ASP A 386 -14.13 -14.56 1.51
N ALA A 387 -15.29 -15.06 1.94
CA ALA A 387 -16.50 -15.07 1.12
C ALA A 387 -16.96 -13.64 0.74
N LYS A 388 -16.87 -12.66 1.65
CA LYS A 388 -17.16 -11.24 1.34
C LYS A 388 -16.17 -10.67 0.32
N ILE A 389 -14.89 -10.98 0.46
CA ILE A 389 -13.86 -10.55 -0.51
C ILE A 389 -14.16 -11.18 -1.88
N THR A 390 -14.49 -12.46 -1.92
CA THR A 390 -14.84 -13.18 -3.16
C THR A 390 -16.10 -12.61 -3.83
N ALA A 391 -17.11 -12.23 -3.04
CA ALA A 391 -18.31 -11.59 -3.56
C ALA A 391 -17.99 -10.22 -4.19
N TRP A 392 -17.16 -9.42 -3.53
CA TRP A 392 -16.71 -8.13 -4.07
C TRP A 392 -15.86 -8.29 -5.32
N GLU A 393 -14.95 -9.26 -5.36
CA GLU A 393 -14.09 -9.55 -6.52
C GLU A 393 -14.92 -9.83 -7.79
N LYS A 394 -16.09 -10.47 -7.64
CA LYS A 394 -17.03 -10.71 -8.77
C LYS A 394 -17.70 -9.43 -9.29
N THR A 395 -17.59 -8.30 -8.59
CA THR A 395 -18.11 -7.01 -9.05
C THR A 395 -17.10 -6.20 -9.84
N LEU A 396 -15.85 -6.68 -9.93
CA LEU A 396 -14.80 -6.00 -10.69
C LEU A 396 -15.17 -5.95 -12.18
N PRO A 397 -14.91 -4.81 -12.85
CA PRO A 397 -15.07 -4.74 -14.29
C PRO A 397 -14.04 -5.66 -14.99
N GLU A 398 -14.35 -6.08 -16.19
CA GLU A 398 -13.53 -7.05 -16.95
C GLU A 398 -12.05 -6.66 -17.02
N TYR A 399 -11.77 -5.38 -17.21
CA TYR A 399 -10.38 -4.88 -17.29
C TYR A 399 -9.59 -4.97 -15.97
N PHE A 400 -10.22 -5.30 -14.84
CA PHE A 400 -9.56 -5.64 -13.57
C PHE A 400 -9.58 -7.14 -13.26
N VAL A 401 -10.26 -7.95 -14.05
CA VAL A 401 -10.25 -9.42 -13.87
C VAL A 401 -8.92 -9.98 -14.38
N PHE A 402 -8.25 -10.81 -13.56
CA PHE A 402 -7.00 -11.44 -13.96
C PHE A 402 -7.22 -12.35 -15.19
N GLY A 403 -6.33 -12.24 -16.17
CA GLY A 403 -6.45 -12.96 -17.45
C GLY A 403 -7.17 -12.18 -18.56
N TYR A 404 -7.77 -11.04 -18.25
CA TYR A 404 -8.24 -10.13 -19.30
C TYR A 404 -7.06 -9.63 -20.14
N SER A 405 -7.23 -9.63 -21.45
CA SER A 405 -6.24 -9.16 -22.41
C SER A 405 -6.91 -8.30 -23.47
N ASN A 406 -6.42 -7.09 -23.61
CA ASN A 406 -6.78 -6.19 -24.71
C ASN A 406 -5.48 -5.59 -25.26
N PRO A 407 -5.11 -5.85 -26.53
CA PRO A 407 -3.86 -5.33 -27.10
C PRO A 407 -3.74 -3.81 -27.11
N ASP A 408 -4.87 -3.11 -27.14
CA ASP A 408 -4.94 -1.65 -27.20
C ASP A 408 -5.07 -1.02 -25.77
N GLU A 409 -4.96 -1.84 -24.72
CA GLU A 409 -5.11 -1.36 -23.36
C GLU A 409 -3.87 -0.57 -22.91
N PRO A 410 -4.07 0.62 -22.30
CA PRO A 410 -2.97 1.35 -21.72
C PRO A 410 -2.23 0.53 -20.64
N GLU A 411 -0.89 0.57 -20.66
CA GLU A 411 -0.03 -0.19 -19.75
C GLU A 411 -0.39 0.03 -18.26
N TYR A 412 -0.81 1.25 -17.89
CA TYR A 412 -1.18 1.55 -16.52
C TYR A 412 -2.39 0.75 -16.03
N ILE A 413 -3.30 0.32 -16.90
CA ILE A 413 -4.43 -0.56 -16.54
C ILE A 413 -3.96 -1.99 -16.33
N THR A 414 -3.12 -2.50 -17.23
CA THR A 414 -2.50 -3.82 -17.04
C THR A 414 -1.78 -3.90 -15.71
N THR A 415 -0.94 -2.91 -15.40
CA THR A 415 -0.20 -2.86 -14.13
C THR A 415 -1.12 -2.69 -12.93
N ALA A 416 -2.21 -1.92 -13.04
CA ALA A 416 -3.21 -1.75 -11.99
C ALA A 416 -3.94 -3.07 -11.68
N ARG A 417 -4.27 -3.86 -12.70
CA ARG A 417 -4.89 -5.19 -12.57
C ARG A 417 -4.02 -6.14 -11.77
N TYR A 418 -2.74 -6.27 -12.12
CA TYR A 418 -1.80 -7.12 -11.39
C TYR A 418 -1.65 -6.69 -9.92
N ARG A 419 -1.53 -5.40 -9.67
CA ARG A 419 -1.41 -4.87 -8.29
C ARG A 419 -2.65 -5.13 -7.44
N LEU A 420 -3.84 -5.01 -8.02
CA LEU A 420 -5.07 -5.33 -7.32
C LEU A 420 -5.14 -6.84 -6.99
N ALA A 421 -4.75 -7.70 -7.93
CA ALA A 421 -4.68 -9.14 -7.73
C ALA A 421 -3.67 -9.51 -6.62
N TRP A 422 -2.48 -8.88 -6.59
CA TRP A 422 -1.50 -9.09 -5.51
C TRP A 422 -2.03 -8.64 -4.16
N ARG A 423 -2.65 -7.46 -4.08
CA ARG A 423 -3.27 -6.98 -2.83
C ARG A 423 -4.32 -7.92 -2.30
N LEU A 424 -5.18 -8.42 -3.18
CA LEU A 424 -6.19 -9.42 -2.82
C LEU A 424 -5.54 -10.69 -2.27
N GLY A 425 -4.55 -11.21 -2.97
CA GLY A 425 -3.80 -12.40 -2.56
C GLY A 425 -3.11 -12.20 -1.21
N CYS A 426 -2.32 -11.13 -1.07
CA CYS A 426 -1.60 -10.82 0.17
C CYS A 426 -2.54 -10.62 1.36
N PHE A 427 -3.67 -9.94 1.17
CA PHE A 427 -4.63 -9.73 2.24
C PHE A 427 -5.30 -11.04 2.70
N ARG A 428 -5.68 -11.91 1.76
CA ARG A 428 -6.20 -13.24 2.07
C ARG A 428 -5.18 -14.11 2.79
N ILE A 429 -3.93 -14.10 2.32
CA ILE A 429 -2.82 -14.82 2.98
C ILE A 429 -2.64 -14.31 4.40
N MET A 430 -2.62 -12.99 4.62
CA MET A 430 -2.51 -12.38 5.96
C MET A 430 -3.63 -12.85 6.91
N LEU A 431 -4.87 -12.95 6.42
CA LEU A 431 -6.00 -13.45 7.23
C LEU A 431 -5.85 -14.93 7.60
N LEU A 432 -5.35 -15.74 6.69
CA LEU A 432 -5.32 -17.21 6.82
C LEU A 432 -4.04 -17.74 7.47
N THR A 433 -2.92 -17.02 7.36
CA THR A 433 -1.59 -17.43 7.87
C THR A 433 -1.60 -17.85 9.34
N PRO A 434 -2.28 -17.16 10.29
CA PRO A 434 -2.27 -17.59 11.68
C PRO A 434 -2.81 -19.00 11.92
N LEU A 435 -3.83 -19.40 11.15
CA LEU A 435 -4.41 -20.73 11.24
C LEU A 435 -3.44 -21.81 10.72
N VAL A 436 -2.64 -21.48 9.71
CA VAL A 436 -1.58 -22.37 9.20
C VAL A 436 -0.45 -22.50 10.23
N LEU A 437 0.02 -21.38 10.77
CA LEU A 437 1.12 -21.35 11.74
C LEU A 437 0.76 -22.08 13.03
N ARG A 438 -0.45 -21.88 13.55
CA ARG A 438 -0.92 -22.58 14.76
C ARG A 438 -0.97 -24.08 14.52
N TRP A 439 -1.60 -24.53 13.45
CA TRP A 439 -1.66 -25.94 13.09
C TRP A 439 -0.25 -26.55 12.94
N ALA A 440 0.67 -25.87 12.27
CA ALA A 440 2.04 -26.34 12.09
C ALA A 440 2.77 -26.47 13.44
N SER A 441 2.60 -25.52 14.34
CA SER A 441 3.17 -25.54 15.69
C SER A 441 2.61 -26.68 16.53
N GLU A 442 1.28 -26.87 16.58
CA GLU A 442 0.64 -27.96 17.32
C GLU A 442 1.03 -29.34 16.76
N LYS A 443 1.10 -29.46 15.42
CA LYS A 443 1.52 -30.68 14.76
C LYS A 443 2.98 -31.06 15.13
N SER A 444 3.86 -30.07 15.11
CA SER A 444 5.27 -30.26 15.51
C SER A 444 5.43 -30.67 16.98
N ALA A 445 4.55 -30.16 17.85
CA ALA A 445 4.52 -30.52 19.26
C ALA A 445 3.85 -31.90 19.53
N GLY A 446 3.30 -32.55 18.50
CA GLY A 446 2.56 -33.81 18.63
C GLY A 446 1.21 -33.70 19.34
N ALA A 447 0.66 -32.50 19.49
CA ALA A 447 -0.51 -32.21 20.31
C ALA A 447 -1.56 -31.42 19.50
N LEU A 448 -2.06 -31.98 18.38
CA LEU A 448 -3.13 -31.36 17.60
C LEU A 448 -4.41 -31.26 18.41
N SER A 449 -4.90 -30.05 18.60
CA SER A 449 -6.18 -29.80 19.26
C SER A 449 -7.35 -30.24 18.37
N ALA A 450 -8.50 -30.55 19.00
CA ALA A 450 -9.73 -30.90 18.27
C ALA A 450 -10.18 -29.78 17.33
N ASN A 451 -9.92 -28.53 17.67
CA ASN A 451 -10.26 -27.35 16.86
C ASN A 451 -9.50 -27.31 15.53
N GLU A 452 -8.27 -27.80 15.50
CA GLU A 452 -7.43 -27.85 14.28
C GLU A 452 -7.87 -28.93 13.29
N ASN A 453 -8.65 -29.92 13.73
CA ASN A 453 -9.20 -30.98 12.87
C ASN A 453 -10.59 -30.66 12.32
N THR A 454 -11.15 -29.47 12.60
CA THR A 454 -12.44 -29.07 12.03
C THR A 454 -12.36 -28.89 10.52
N GLU A 455 -13.47 -29.07 9.83
CA GLU A 455 -13.56 -28.86 8.39
C GLU A 455 -13.21 -27.40 8.02
N GLY A 456 -13.70 -26.43 8.80
CA GLY A 456 -13.38 -25.02 8.62
C GLY A 456 -11.88 -24.74 8.69
N ALA A 457 -11.18 -25.30 9.70
CA ALA A 457 -9.74 -25.11 9.84
C ALA A 457 -8.97 -25.74 8.66
N ARG A 458 -9.36 -26.93 8.20
CA ARG A 458 -8.75 -27.56 7.00
C ARG A 458 -8.96 -26.72 5.76
N LYS A 459 -10.17 -26.21 5.54
CA LYS A 459 -10.49 -25.35 4.42
C LYS A 459 -9.67 -24.05 4.44
N CYS A 460 -9.51 -23.40 5.59
CA CYS A 460 -8.67 -22.21 5.72
C CYS A 460 -7.22 -22.48 5.30
N ARG A 461 -6.63 -23.63 5.70
CA ARG A 461 -5.27 -24.01 5.30
C ARG A 461 -5.15 -24.22 3.79
N GLN A 462 -6.10 -24.93 3.20
CA GLN A 462 -6.16 -25.14 1.74
C GLN A 462 -6.26 -23.81 0.98
N LEU A 463 -7.14 -22.91 1.43
CA LEU A 463 -7.30 -21.56 0.84
C LEU A 463 -6.02 -20.73 0.96
N CYS A 464 -5.30 -20.81 2.10
CA CYS A 464 -4.04 -20.11 2.27
C CYS A 464 -3.01 -20.55 1.23
N LEU A 465 -2.83 -21.85 1.03
CA LEU A 465 -1.92 -22.41 0.03
C LEU A 465 -2.35 -22.03 -1.39
N LYS A 466 -3.65 -22.12 -1.69
CA LYS A 466 -4.19 -21.71 -2.99
C LYS A 466 -3.86 -20.26 -3.30
N TYR A 467 -4.15 -19.34 -2.37
CA TYR A 467 -3.87 -17.91 -2.59
C TYR A 467 -2.38 -17.60 -2.65
N ALA A 468 -1.55 -18.27 -1.87
CA ALA A 468 -0.11 -18.14 -1.96
C ALA A 468 0.40 -18.55 -3.36
N HIS A 469 -0.03 -19.70 -3.86
CA HIS A 469 0.32 -20.15 -5.20
C HIS A 469 -0.17 -19.20 -6.28
N LEU A 470 -1.44 -18.78 -6.23
CA LEU A 470 -2.00 -17.83 -7.19
C LEU A 470 -1.23 -16.50 -7.18
N THR A 471 -0.86 -15.99 -6.01
CA THR A 471 -0.10 -14.73 -5.90
C THR A 471 1.26 -14.86 -6.56
N VAL A 472 1.99 -15.97 -6.33
CA VAL A 472 3.27 -16.25 -7.00
C VAL A 472 3.08 -16.36 -8.51
N THR A 473 2.04 -17.07 -8.98
CA THR A 473 1.72 -17.19 -10.40
C THR A 473 1.45 -15.81 -11.03
N TYR A 474 0.75 -14.92 -10.33
CA TYR A 474 0.47 -13.57 -10.83
C TYR A 474 1.73 -12.72 -10.89
N VAL A 475 2.62 -12.84 -9.90
CA VAL A 475 3.93 -12.18 -9.91
C VAL A 475 4.76 -12.68 -11.10
N GLU A 476 4.87 -13.99 -11.28
CA GLU A 476 5.59 -14.58 -12.43
C GLU A 476 5.02 -14.15 -13.77
N ALA A 477 3.68 -14.12 -13.91
CA ALA A 477 3.03 -13.67 -15.13
C ALA A 477 3.33 -12.20 -15.45
N TYR A 478 3.39 -11.34 -14.42
CA TYR A 478 3.75 -9.94 -14.59
C TYR A 478 5.19 -9.77 -15.12
N PHE A 479 6.16 -10.45 -14.51
CA PHE A 479 7.55 -10.36 -14.98
C PHE A 479 7.76 -10.86 -16.41
N LYS A 480 6.91 -11.78 -16.89
CA LYS A 480 6.90 -12.22 -18.31
C LYS A 480 6.43 -11.14 -19.29
N LEU A 481 5.75 -10.09 -18.81
CA LEU A 481 5.36 -8.98 -19.69
C LEU A 481 6.53 -8.06 -20.05
N ASN A 482 7.69 -8.18 -19.38
CA ASN A 482 8.88 -7.32 -19.54
C ASN A 482 8.58 -5.82 -19.36
N ILE A 483 7.58 -5.49 -18.56
CA ILE A 483 7.27 -4.13 -18.16
C ILE A 483 8.24 -3.75 -17.04
N PHE A 484 9.29 -3.00 -17.39
CA PHE A 484 10.24 -2.52 -16.39
C PHE A 484 9.67 -1.29 -15.68
N ASN A 485 9.37 -1.43 -14.40
CA ASN A 485 8.96 -0.32 -13.57
C ASN A 485 9.40 -0.57 -12.11
N PRO A 486 10.39 0.15 -11.59
CA PRO A 486 10.92 -0.03 -10.23
C PRO A 486 9.86 -0.01 -9.13
N MET A 487 8.74 0.69 -9.39
CA MET A 487 7.61 0.71 -8.48
C MET A 487 6.88 -0.62 -8.40
N HIS A 488 6.82 -1.40 -9.49
CA HIS A 488 6.13 -2.68 -9.53
C HIS A 488 6.96 -3.76 -8.87
N ASP A 489 8.25 -3.73 -9.12
CA ASP A 489 9.21 -4.67 -8.56
C ASP A 489 9.16 -4.63 -7.03
N TRP A 490 9.06 -3.44 -6.44
CA TRP A 490 8.91 -3.28 -5.00
C TRP A 490 7.60 -3.86 -4.43
N TYR A 491 6.49 -3.86 -5.18
CA TYR A 491 5.24 -4.48 -4.72
C TYR A 491 5.20 -5.99 -4.93
N ALA A 492 5.98 -6.51 -5.85
CA ALA A 492 6.05 -7.93 -6.16
C ALA A 492 6.95 -8.70 -5.18
N MET A 493 7.88 -7.99 -4.50
CA MET A 493 8.72 -8.55 -3.44
C MET A 493 7.99 -8.57 -2.10
#